data_31a6524cd5c78fb8aca5591fb4dde1e1
#
_entry.id   31a6524cd5c78fb8aca5591fb4dde1e1
#
_cell.length_a   1.000
_cell.length_b   1.000
_cell.length_c   1.000
_cell.angle_alpha   90.00
_cell.angle_beta   90.00
_cell.angle_gamma   90.00
#
_symmetry.space_group_name_H-M   'P 1'
#
loop_
_entity.id
_entity.type
_entity.pdbx_description
1 polymer ?
#
loop_
_entity_poly.entity_id
_entity_poly.type
_entity_poly.pdbx_seq_one_letter_code
_entity_poly.pdbx_strand_id
1 'polypeptide(L)'
;MVDNYKENYYDEIIKLGKIVNKDFEKLFKINNLNRTEKIYVYLNDNKVTGFIHISSNYEIIDILNIAVDPKYEQQGIGTKLINYIIKKKDTISSKIMLEVREDNLKAINFYQKNNFTIIAKRQNYYKNIDALIMERNI
;
A
#
# COMPACT_ATOMS: atom_id res chain seq x y z
N MET A 1 -6.47 8.64 12.35
CA MET A 1 -7.67 8.91 11.55
C MET A 1 -7.29 8.90 10.07
N VAL A 2 -8.08 8.26 9.24
CA VAL A 2 -7.80 8.18 7.79
C VAL A 2 -8.47 9.34 7.05
N ASP A 3 -7.73 9.95 6.13
CA ASP A 3 -8.22 11.04 5.28
C ASP A 3 -7.88 10.75 3.82
N ASN A 4 -8.62 11.39 2.92
CA ASN A 4 -8.32 11.35 1.49
C ASN A 4 -7.04 12.13 1.21
N TYR A 5 -6.37 11.78 0.11
CA TYR A 5 -5.22 12.56 -0.35
C TYR A 5 -5.61 14.00 -0.60
N LYS A 6 -4.76 14.90 -0.15
CA LYS A 6 -4.80 16.32 -0.45
C LYS A 6 -3.40 16.78 -0.83
N GLU A 7 -3.30 17.79 -1.67
CA GLU A 7 -2.02 18.27 -2.18
C GLU A 7 -1.05 18.67 -1.07
N ASN A 8 -1.57 19.18 0.04
CA ASN A 8 -0.73 19.58 1.18
C ASN A 8 -0.08 18.38 1.91
N TYR A 9 -0.48 17.15 1.58
CA TYR A 9 0.16 15.93 2.12
C TYR A 9 1.30 15.42 1.25
N TYR A 10 1.52 16.03 0.07
CA TYR A 10 2.46 15.51 -0.92
C TYR A 10 3.86 15.28 -0.37
N ASP A 11 4.45 16.30 0.27
CA ASP A 11 5.82 16.19 0.74
C ASP A 11 5.99 15.11 1.80
N GLU A 12 5.02 14.97 2.69
CA GLU A 12 5.04 13.93 3.72
C GLU A 12 4.94 12.53 3.11
N ILE A 13 4.10 12.35 2.09
CA ILE A 13 3.96 11.07 1.38
C ILE A 13 5.25 10.70 0.67
N ILE A 14 5.88 11.65 -0.03
CA ILE A 14 7.15 11.39 -0.70
C ILE A 14 8.22 10.98 0.30
N LYS A 15 8.29 11.66 1.44
CA LYS A 15 9.25 11.33 2.48
C LYS A 15 9.06 9.91 3.00
N LEU A 16 7.83 9.52 3.31
CA LEU A 16 7.52 8.16 3.76
C LEU A 16 7.78 7.12 2.67
N GLY A 17 7.39 7.41 1.44
CA GLY A 17 7.60 6.51 0.31
C GLY A 17 9.07 6.20 0.08
N LYS A 18 9.94 7.20 0.22
CA LYS A 18 11.38 7.03 0.05
C LYS A 18 12.01 6.15 1.13
N ILE A 19 11.40 6.03 2.30
CA ILE A 19 11.89 5.12 3.34
C ILE A 19 11.76 3.66 2.88
N VAL A 20 10.65 3.31 2.23
CA VAL A 20 10.44 1.94 1.76
C VAL A 20 11.04 1.68 0.39
N ASN A 21 11.16 2.71 -0.45
CA ASN A 21 11.74 2.61 -1.79
C ASN A 21 12.40 3.93 -2.18
N LYS A 22 13.73 3.95 -2.24
CA LYS A 22 14.48 5.17 -2.56
C LYS A 22 14.10 5.78 -3.91
N ASP A 23 13.55 5.00 -4.83
CA ASP A 23 13.13 5.46 -6.15
C ASP A 23 11.64 5.81 -6.21
N PHE A 24 10.98 5.90 -5.06
CA PHE A 24 9.53 6.10 -4.96
C PHE A 24 9.05 7.29 -5.80
N GLU A 25 9.70 8.43 -5.67
CA GLU A 25 9.31 9.66 -6.37
C GLU A 25 9.41 9.53 -7.89
N LYS A 26 10.38 8.76 -8.38
CA LYS A 26 10.56 8.50 -9.80
C LYS A 26 9.54 7.53 -10.36
N LEU A 27 9.18 6.53 -9.55
CA LEU A 27 8.32 5.43 -9.98
C LEU A 27 6.83 5.78 -9.90
N PHE A 28 6.44 6.63 -8.96
CA PHE A 28 5.04 6.92 -8.69
C PHE A 28 4.75 8.41 -8.80
N LYS A 29 3.82 8.76 -9.68
CA LYS A 29 3.43 10.14 -9.95
C LYS A 29 2.28 10.54 -9.03
N ILE A 30 2.59 10.82 -7.77
CA ILE A 30 1.58 11.10 -6.74
C ILE A 30 0.75 12.35 -7.07
N ASN A 31 1.33 13.35 -7.72
CA ASN A 31 0.61 14.55 -8.14
C ASN A 31 -0.18 14.38 -9.44
N ASN A 32 -0.08 13.22 -10.08
CA ASN A 32 -0.75 12.99 -11.35
C ASN A 32 -1.27 11.55 -11.41
N LEU A 33 -2.18 11.23 -10.48
CA LEU A 33 -2.80 9.92 -10.42
C LEU A 33 -3.73 9.72 -11.61
N ASN A 34 -3.78 8.49 -12.15
CA ASN A 34 -4.77 8.16 -13.15
C ASN A 34 -6.13 7.89 -12.48
N ARG A 35 -7.17 7.65 -13.30
CA ARG A 35 -8.55 7.51 -12.82
C ARG A 35 -8.76 6.35 -11.86
N THR A 36 -7.94 5.29 -11.95
CA THR A 36 -8.09 4.09 -11.12
C THR A 36 -7.39 4.21 -9.78
N GLU A 37 -6.47 5.18 -9.64
CA GLU A 37 -5.63 5.31 -8.47
C GLU A 37 -6.24 6.20 -7.40
N LYS A 38 -6.03 5.80 -6.14
CA LYS A 38 -6.40 6.61 -4.96
C LYS A 38 -5.32 6.48 -3.90
N ILE A 39 -5.20 7.54 -3.10
CA ILE A 39 -4.31 7.54 -1.94
C ILE A 39 -5.12 7.96 -0.73
N TYR A 40 -4.92 7.24 0.37
CA TYR A 40 -5.44 7.61 1.69
C TYR A 40 -4.27 7.75 2.64
N VAL A 41 -4.36 8.73 3.54
CA VAL A 41 -3.33 8.98 4.54
C VAL A 41 -3.88 8.66 5.93
N TYR A 42 -2.98 8.29 6.84
CA TYR A 42 -3.31 8.19 8.26
C TYR A 42 -2.69 9.38 8.99
N LEU A 43 -3.50 10.09 9.75
CA LEU A 43 -3.09 11.30 10.46
C LEU A 43 -3.03 11.07 11.96
N ASN A 44 -1.92 11.47 12.57
CA ASN A 44 -1.75 11.64 14.00
C ASN A 44 -1.47 13.11 14.25
N ASP A 45 -2.33 13.80 14.99
CA ASP A 45 -2.16 15.23 15.30
C ASP A 45 -1.89 16.05 14.03
N ASN A 46 -2.68 15.82 12.98
CA ASN A 46 -2.58 16.47 11.68
C ASN A 46 -1.28 16.19 10.92
N LYS A 47 -0.50 15.22 11.37
CA LYS A 47 0.72 14.80 10.69
C LYS A 47 0.47 13.47 9.98
N VAL A 48 0.95 13.35 8.73
CA VAL A 48 0.88 12.09 7.98
C VAL A 48 1.87 11.08 8.58
N THR A 49 1.35 10.00 9.13
CA THR A 49 2.17 8.94 9.74
C THR A 49 2.12 7.64 8.95
N GLY A 50 1.27 7.57 7.94
CA GLY A 50 1.19 6.45 7.02
C GLY A 50 0.34 6.80 5.82
N PHE A 51 0.47 6.01 4.76
CA PHE A 51 -0.40 6.14 3.60
C PHE A 51 -0.56 4.80 2.88
N ILE A 52 -1.61 4.69 2.11
CA ILE A 52 -1.83 3.57 1.19
C ILE A 52 -2.19 4.13 -0.19
N HIS A 53 -1.54 3.58 -1.21
CA HIS A 53 -1.73 3.94 -2.61
C HIS A 53 -2.27 2.71 -3.34
N ILE A 54 -3.45 2.83 -3.90
CA ILE A 54 -4.15 1.71 -4.54
C ILE A 54 -4.55 2.06 -5.97
N SER A 55 -4.81 1.02 -6.76
CA SER A 55 -5.45 1.13 -8.06
C SER A 55 -6.63 0.15 -8.08
N SER A 56 -7.82 0.66 -8.42
CA SER A 56 -9.05 -0.17 -8.46
C SER A 56 -9.45 -0.41 -9.89
N ASN A 57 -9.47 -1.69 -10.30
CA ASN A 57 -9.88 -2.11 -11.63
C ASN A 57 -10.92 -3.22 -11.50
N TYR A 58 -12.22 -2.84 -11.63
CA TYR A 58 -13.31 -3.81 -11.54
C TYR A 58 -13.25 -4.62 -10.24
N GLU A 59 -13.02 -5.92 -10.34
CA GLU A 59 -13.04 -6.84 -9.19
C GLU A 59 -11.81 -6.76 -8.31
N ILE A 60 -10.72 -6.16 -8.81
CA ILE A 60 -9.42 -6.19 -8.13
C ILE A 60 -9.01 -4.81 -7.66
N ILE A 61 -8.60 -4.73 -6.40
CA ILE A 61 -7.90 -3.57 -5.85
C ILE A 61 -6.43 -3.97 -5.71
N ASP A 62 -5.55 -3.26 -6.40
CA ASP A 62 -4.11 -3.48 -6.26
C ASP A 62 -3.54 -2.50 -5.24
N ILE A 63 -2.79 -3.02 -4.26
CA ILE A 63 -1.98 -2.16 -3.40
C ILE A 63 -0.68 -1.89 -4.13
N LEU A 64 -0.49 -0.63 -4.52
CA LEU A 64 0.74 -0.19 -5.20
C LEU A 64 1.82 0.18 -4.19
N ASN A 65 1.42 0.82 -3.10
CA ASN A 65 2.32 1.20 -2.01
C ASN A 65 1.56 1.25 -0.70
N ILE A 66 2.24 0.89 0.37
CA ILE A 66 1.79 1.14 1.72
C ILE A 66 3.04 1.43 2.57
N ALA A 67 2.99 2.48 3.35
CA ALA A 67 4.11 2.86 4.20
C ALA A 67 3.62 3.46 5.50
N VAL A 68 4.35 3.17 6.57
CA VAL A 68 4.10 3.73 7.91
C VAL A 68 5.42 4.30 8.43
N ASP A 69 5.37 5.51 8.99
CA ASP A 69 6.54 6.11 9.62
C ASP A 69 7.07 5.16 10.69
N PRO A 70 8.37 4.81 10.66
CA PRO A 70 8.95 3.89 11.63
C PRO A 70 8.69 4.27 13.09
N LYS A 71 8.57 5.57 13.39
CA LYS A 71 8.26 6.07 14.74
C LYS A 71 6.86 5.68 15.21
N TYR A 72 5.97 5.33 14.29
CA TYR A 72 4.56 5.00 14.57
C TYR A 72 4.24 3.55 14.25
N GLU A 73 5.24 2.72 14.01
CA GLU A 73 5.04 1.29 13.82
C GLU A 73 4.49 0.65 15.10
N GLN A 74 3.88 -0.53 14.98
CA GLN A 74 3.25 -1.27 16.06
C GLN A 74 1.98 -0.63 16.63
N GLN A 75 1.44 0.38 15.96
CA GLN A 75 0.17 1.02 16.35
C GLN A 75 -1.00 0.59 15.47
N GLY A 76 -0.79 -0.36 14.57
CA GLY A 76 -1.83 -0.89 13.71
C GLY A 76 -2.25 0.05 12.57
N ILE A 77 -1.44 1.04 12.22
CA ILE A 77 -1.76 2.02 11.18
C ILE A 77 -1.94 1.34 9.83
N GLY A 78 -1.02 0.45 9.44
CA GLY A 78 -1.13 -0.27 8.17
C GLY A 78 -2.41 -1.09 8.10
N THR A 79 -2.77 -1.78 9.16
CA THR A 79 -4.00 -2.55 9.25
C THR A 79 -5.23 -1.65 9.14
N LYS A 80 -5.20 -0.49 9.78
CA LYS A 80 -6.30 0.49 9.69
C LYS A 80 -6.48 1.01 8.27
N LEU A 81 -5.39 1.23 7.55
CA LEU A 81 -5.44 1.66 6.15
C LEU A 81 -6.04 0.56 5.26
N ILE A 82 -5.64 -0.68 5.43
CA ILE A 82 -6.22 -1.81 4.68
C ILE A 82 -7.71 -1.94 4.99
N ASN A 83 -8.10 -1.90 6.26
CA ASN A 83 -9.50 -1.99 6.64
C ASN A 83 -10.33 -0.83 6.07
N TYR A 84 -9.73 0.35 5.97
CA TYR A 84 -10.41 1.51 5.39
C TYR A 84 -10.73 1.30 3.90
N ILE A 85 -9.78 0.79 3.11
CA ILE A 85 -10.04 0.55 1.69
C ILE A 85 -11.09 -0.56 1.49
N ILE A 86 -11.13 -1.55 2.36
CA ILE A 86 -12.16 -2.58 2.34
C ILE A 86 -13.53 -1.98 2.62
N LYS A 87 -13.61 -1.11 3.62
CA LYS A 87 -14.87 -0.42 3.97
C LYS A 87 -15.36 0.50 2.84
N LYS A 88 -14.43 1.12 2.11
CA LYS A 88 -14.76 2.08 1.05
C LYS A 88 -14.93 1.45 -0.32
N LYS A 89 -14.63 0.16 -0.48
CA LYS A 89 -14.72 -0.50 -1.78
C LYS A 89 -16.14 -0.43 -2.33
N ASP A 90 -16.27 -0.46 -3.65
CA ASP A 90 -17.56 -0.63 -4.26
C ASP A 90 -17.96 -2.12 -4.25
N THR A 91 -19.21 -2.41 -4.64
CA THR A 91 -19.77 -3.75 -4.53
C THR A 91 -19.14 -4.78 -5.46
N ILE A 92 -18.51 -4.35 -6.54
CA ILE A 92 -17.89 -5.28 -7.49
C ILE A 92 -16.48 -5.70 -7.08
N SER A 93 -15.81 -4.95 -6.23
CA SER A 93 -14.46 -5.30 -5.76
C SER A 93 -14.53 -6.53 -4.85
N SER A 94 -13.85 -7.60 -5.23
CA SER A 94 -13.91 -8.91 -4.56
C SER A 94 -12.57 -9.37 -3.98
N LYS A 95 -11.47 -8.75 -4.37
CA LYS A 95 -10.15 -9.11 -3.84
C LYS A 95 -9.17 -7.94 -3.87
N ILE A 96 -8.19 -8.02 -2.99
CA ILE A 96 -7.04 -7.13 -2.97
C ILE A 96 -5.83 -7.96 -3.37
N MET A 97 -4.98 -7.43 -4.25
CA MET A 97 -3.75 -8.08 -4.69
C MET A 97 -2.55 -7.16 -4.48
N LEU A 98 -1.39 -7.74 -4.37
CA LEU A 98 -0.13 -7.00 -4.27
C LEU A 98 1.04 -7.87 -4.74
N GLU A 99 2.15 -7.20 -5.05
CA GLU A 99 3.44 -7.86 -5.26
C GLU A 99 4.42 -7.41 -4.19
N VAL A 100 5.22 -8.33 -3.69
CA VAL A 100 6.22 -8.06 -2.66
C VAL A 100 7.47 -8.87 -2.95
N ARG A 101 8.65 -8.29 -2.67
CA ARG A 101 9.92 -9.02 -2.82
C ARG A 101 9.93 -10.21 -1.86
N GLU A 102 10.40 -11.34 -2.35
CA GLU A 102 10.49 -12.57 -1.58
C GLU A 102 11.35 -12.40 -0.30
N ASP A 103 12.35 -11.51 -0.34
CA ASP A 103 13.23 -11.26 0.80
C ASP A 103 12.69 -10.22 1.79
N ASN A 104 11.55 -9.60 1.50
CA ASN A 104 10.95 -8.63 2.41
C ASN A 104 10.06 -9.32 3.44
N LEU A 105 10.69 -9.99 4.40
CA LEU A 105 9.99 -10.81 5.39
C LEU A 105 9.07 -9.98 6.28
N LYS A 106 9.45 -8.76 6.60
CA LYS A 106 8.62 -7.87 7.42
C LYS A 106 7.28 -7.57 6.73
N ALA A 107 7.33 -7.23 5.45
CA ALA A 107 6.11 -6.95 4.68
C ALA A 107 5.27 -8.21 4.50
N ILE A 108 5.89 -9.34 4.16
CA ILE A 108 5.16 -10.61 3.98
C ILE A 108 4.43 -10.98 5.27
N ASN A 109 5.10 -10.89 6.41
CA ASN A 109 4.48 -11.19 7.71
C ASN A 109 3.31 -10.24 8.00
N PHE A 110 3.48 -8.96 7.70
CA PHE A 110 2.40 -7.98 7.87
C PHE A 110 1.18 -8.34 7.03
N TYR A 111 1.39 -8.68 5.75
CA TYR A 111 0.28 -9.04 4.86
C TYR A 111 -0.38 -10.34 5.30
N GLN A 112 0.40 -11.35 5.72
CA GLN A 112 -0.16 -12.61 6.21
C GLN A 112 -1.02 -12.40 7.46
N LYS A 113 -0.60 -11.54 8.38
CA LYS A 113 -1.41 -11.16 9.55
C LYS A 113 -2.69 -10.45 9.16
N ASN A 114 -2.71 -9.82 8.00
CA ASN A 114 -3.90 -9.16 7.45
C ASN A 114 -4.67 -10.04 6.47
N ASN A 115 -4.52 -11.37 6.60
CA ASN A 115 -5.29 -12.36 5.85
C ASN A 115 -4.97 -12.43 4.36
N PHE A 116 -3.78 -11.99 3.96
CA PHE A 116 -3.30 -12.20 2.60
C PHE A 116 -2.58 -13.55 2.52
N THR A 117 -2.72 -14.22 1.37
CA THR A 117 -2.04 -15.49 1.09
C THR A 117 -1.20 -15.36 -0.17
N ILE A 118 -0.09 -16.11 -0.21
CA ILE A 118 0.77 -16.16 -1.38
C ILE A 118 0.10 -17.06 -2.42
N ILE A 119 -0.13 -16.56 -3.63
CA ILE A 119 -0.80 -17.32 -4.69
C ILE A 119 0.11 -17.61 -5.90
N ALA A 120 1.20 -16.87 -6.06
CA ALA A 120 2.09 -17.04 -7.19
C ALA A 120 3.46 -16.44 -6.91
N LYS A 121 4.43 -16.83 -7.74
CA LYS A 121 5.78 -16.28 -7.69
C LYS A 121 6.17 -15.85 -9.10
N ARG A 122 6.72 -14.63 -9.21
CA ARG A 122 7.26 -14.12 -10.46
C ARG A 122 8.77 -14.16 -10.37
N GLN A 123 9.41 -15.08 -11.12
CA GLN A 123 10.84 -15.34 -11.02
C GLN A 123 11.67 -14.17 -11.54
N ASN A 124 12.77 -13.87 -10.82
CA ASN A 124 13.76 -12.88 -11.20
C ASN A 124 13.18 -11.49 -11.53
N TYR A 125 12.05 -11.14 -10.89
CA TYR A 125 11.39 -9.86 -11.13
C TYR A 125 12.26 -8.69 -10.66
N TYR A 126 13.00 -8.87 -9.55
CA TYR A 126 13.91 -7.87 -9.00
C TYR A 126 15.33 -8.40 -9.08
N LYS A 127 16.03 -8.27 -10.21
CA LYS A 127 17.47 -8.65 -10.33
C LYS A 127 17.86 -9.87 -9.48
N ASN A 128 17.45 -11.06 -9.87
CA ASN A 128 17.73 -12.32 -9.18
C ASN A 128 16.93 -12.53 -7.87
N ILE A 129 16.00 -11.67 -7.56
CA ILE A 129 15.07 -11.87 -6.44
C ILE A 129 13.68 -12.00 -7.00
N ASP A 130 12.94 -13.00 -6.52
CA ASP A 130 11.58 -13.24 -6.98
C ASP A 130 10.60 -12.27 -6.33
N ALA A 131 9.51 -12.00 -7.01
CA ALA A 131 8.35 -11.32 -6.45
C ALA A 131 7.30 -12.36 -6.07
N LEU A 132 6.70 -12.19 -4.91
CA LEU A 132 5.55 -12.96 -4.49
C LEU A 132 4.29 -12.17 -4.80
N ILE A 133 3.29 -12.85 -5.34
CA ILE A 133 1.97 -12.27 -5.54
C ILE A 133 1.09 -12.78 -4.40
N MET A 134 0.46 -11.85 -3.70
CA MET A 134 -0.40 -12.15 -2.58
C MET A 134 -1.81 -11.61 -2.84
N GLU A 135 -2.81 -12.29 -2.29
CA GLU A 135 -4.19 -11.83 -2.40
C GLU A 135 -4.98 -12.03 -1.10
N ARG A 136 -6.00 -11.23 -0.96
CA ARG A 136 -7.01 -11.36 0.09
C ARG A 136 -8.39 -11.20 -0.54
N ASN A 137 -9.28 -12.13 -0.29
CA ASN A 137 -10.69 -12.01 -0.69
C ASN A 137 -11.41 -11.07 0.28
N ILE A 138 -12.29 -10.24 -0.26
CA ILE A 138 -13.00 -9.22 0.52
C ILE A 138 -14.48 -9.19 0.20
#